data_fa1708fa14d7fb380ea695d6b74a4b04
#
_entry.id   fa1708fa14d7fb380ea695d6b74a4b04
#
_cell.length_a   1.000
_cell.length_b   1.000
_cell.length_c   1.000
_cell.angle_alpha   90.00
_cell.angle_beta   90.00
_cell.angle_gamma   90.00
#
_symmetry.space_group_name_H-M   'P 1'
#
loop_
_entity.id
_entity.type
_entity.pdbx_description
1 polymer ?
#
loop_
_entity_poly.entity_id
_entity_poly.type
_entity_poly.pdbx_seq_one_letter_code
_entity_poly.pdbx_strand_id
1 'polypeptide(L)'
;MTARWSSPVRYVECDQQGVVFNAHYLTWTDEASYDWWTAHGLPWEDLVARGIDPLVKASSLEWTSAARWGDTVTVDAITEEVGRTSVTVRFTVRVGEQVCCVVRTTYVCASGGVAAPWPDDVRARLTEG
;
A
#
# COMPACT_ATOMS: atom_id res chain seq x y z
N MET A 1 -7.84 -6.58 -9.77
CA MET A 1 -8.22 -5.13 -9.71
C MET A 1 -7.00 -4.33 -9.28
N THR A 2 -6.73 -3.24 -9.96
CA THR A 2 -5.63 -2.34 -9.62
C THR A 2 -6.21 -1.05 -9.04
N ALA A 3 -5.76 -0.68 -7.86
CA ALA A 3 -6.09 0.62 -7.27
C ALA A 3 -4.95 1.60 -7.58
N ARG A 4 -5.28 2.86 -7.74
CA ARG A 4 -4.31 3.89 -8.12
C ARG A 4 -4.46 5.12 -7.24
N TRP A 5 -3.32 5.61 -6.78
CA TRP A 5 -3.21 6.82 -5.99
C TRP A 5 -2.15 7.73 -6.62
N SER A 6 -2.31 9.03 -6.52
CA SER A 6 -1.38 9.97 -7.14
C SER A 6 -1.24 11.22 -6.29
N SER A 7 -0.04 11.80 -6.27
CA SER A 7 0.23 13.03 -5.54
C SER A 7 1.44 13.75 -6.13
N PRO A 8 1.43 15.10 -6.15
CA PRO A 8 2.66 15.84 -6.41
C PRO A 8 3.69 15.55 -5.33
N VAL A 9 4.96 15.53 -5.71
CA VAL A 9 6.06 15.47 -4.74
C VAL A 9 6.12 16.81 -4.01
N ARG A 10 6.04 16.77 -2.68
CA ARG A 10 6.11 17.97 -1.86
C ARG A 10 7.56 18.31 -1.53
N TYR A 11 7.86 19.60 -1.40
CA TYR A 11 9.21 20.04 -1.09
C TYR A 11 9.73 19.40 0.21
N VAL A 12 8.88 19.29 1.22
CA VAL A 12 9.23 18.69 2.51
C VAL A 12 9.65 17.23 2.40
N GLU A 13 9.30 16.56 1.30
CA GLU A 13 9.66 15.16 1.07
C GLU A 13 11.05 14.98 0.49
N CYS A 14 11.69 16.06 0.06
CA CYS A 14 12.99 16.01 -0.61
C CYS A 14 14.14 16.24 0.36
N ASP A 15 15.27 15.58 0.08
CA ASP A 15 16.53 15.79 0.80
C ASP A 15 17.37 16.89 0.13
N GLN A 16 18.59 17.08 0.62
CA GLN A 16 19.49 18.11 0.08
C GLN A 16 19.86 17.90 -1.38
N GLN A 17 19.74 16.68 -1.88
CA GLN A 17 20.07 16.33 -3.27
C GLN A 17 18.91 16.59 -4.22
N GLY A 18 17.78 17.06 -3.71
CA GLY A 18 16.58 17.30 -4.50
C GLY A 18 15.82 16.04 -4.89
N VAL A 19 16.15 14.92 -4.29
CA VAL A 19 15.43 13.66 -4.49
C VAL A 19 14.60 13.35 -3.25
N VAL A 20 13.54 12.58 -3.44
CA VAL A 20 12.66 12.19 -2.34
C VAL A 20 13.40 11.29 -1.37
N PHE A 21 13.33 11.61 -0.08
CA PHE A 21 13.92 10.81 0.98
C PHE A 21 13.24 9.43 1.04
N ASN A 22 14.04 8.40 1.24
CA ASN A 22 13.63 6.99 1.12
C ASN A 22 12.35 6.63 1.90
N ALA A 23 12.20 7.16 3.10
CA ALA A 23 11.07 6.83 3.96
C ALA A 23 9.71 7.26 3.38
N HIS A 24 9.67 8.27 2.53
CA HIS A 24 8.43 8.79 1.99
C HIS A 24 7.78 7.84 0.99
N TYR A 25 8.55 6.96 0.36
CA TYR A 25 7.96 5.93 -0.51
C TYR A 25 7.03 5.02 0.28
N LEU A 26 7.39 4.69 1.50
CA LEU A 26 6.54 3.88 2.37
C LEU A 26 5.29 4.68 2.81
N THR A 27 5.44 5.95 3.11
CA THR A 27 4.32 6.84 3.42
C THR A 27 3.32 6.87 2.26
N TRP A 28 3.80 7.02 1.04
CA TRP A 28 2.92 7.03 -0.15
C TRP A 28 2.17 5.72 -0.33
N THR A 29 2.83 4.59 -0.10
CA THR A 29 2.15 3.30 -0.21
C THR A 29 1.11 3.11 0.90
N ASP A 30 1.35 3.68 2.07
CA ASP A 30 0.37 3.66 3.15
C ASP A 30 -0.88 4.47 2.77
N GLU A 31 -0.70 5.64 2.18
CA GLU A 31 -1.82 6.43 1.65
C GLU A 31 -2.55 5.66 0.53
N ALA A 32 -1.81 5.05 -0.37
CA ALA A 32 -2.38 4.27 -1.47
C ALA A 32 -3.13 3.04 -0.96
N SER A 33 -2.71 2.47 0.15
CA SER A 33 -3.36 1.29 0.73
C SER A 33 -4.80 1.57 1.13
N TYR A 34 -5.09 2.77 1.60
CA TYR A 34 -6.46 3.15 1.94
C TYR A 34 -7.37 3.03 0.71
N ASP A 35 -6.92 3.52 -0.43
CA ASP A 35 -7.66 3.42 -1.68
C ASP A 35 -7.78 1.97 -2.15
N TRP A 36 -6.74 1.17 -1.93
CA TRP A 36 -6.76 -0.24 -2.28
C TRP A 36 -7.81 -1.01 -1.48
N TRP A 37 -7.88 -0.80 -0.16
CA TRP A 37 -8.91 -1.42 0.68
C TRP A 37 -10.31 -1.00 0.22
N THR A 38 -10.50 0.28 -0.02
CA THR A 38 -11.78 0.83 -0.47
C THR A 38 -12.19 0.24 -1.82
N ALA A 39 -11.24 0.12 -2.76
CA ALA A 39 -11.49 -0.45 -4.08
C ALA A 39 -11.93 -1.91 -4.03
N HIS A 40 -11.53 -2.63 -2.99
CA HIS A 40 -11.94 -4.01 -2.76
C HIS A 40 -13.27 -4.14 -1.99
N GLY A 41 -13.96 -3.01 -1.79
CA GLY A 41 -15.22 -3.00 -1.04
C GLY A 41 -15.02 -3.19 0.46
N LEU A 42 -13.83 -2.87 0.97
CA LEU A 42 -13.45 -3.02 2.37
C LEU A 42 -12.96 -1.67 2.92
N PRO A 43 -13.82 -0.64 2.94
CA PRO A 43 -13.39 0.63 3.49
C PRO A 43 -12.95 0.47 4.94
N TRP A 44 -11.94 1.22 5.33
CA TRP A 44 -11.29 1.07 6.63
C TRP A 44 -12.28 1.14 7.79
N GLU A 45 -13.26 2.03 7.68
CA GLU A 45 -14.28 2.23 8.72
C GLU A 45 -15.11 0.96 8.95
N ASP A 46 -15.38 0.21 7.89
CA ASP A 46 -16.14 -1.04 7.99
C ASP A 46 -15.32 -2.13 8.67
N LEU A 47 -14.02 -2.20 8.39
CA LEU A 47 -13.12 -3.15 9.04
C LEU A 47 -13.03 -2.85 10.53
N VAL A 48 -12.85 -1.59 10.89
CA VAL A 48 -12.80 -1.15 12.29
C VAL A 48 -14.10 -1.53 13.02
N ALA A 49 -15.25 -1.28 12.39
CA ALA A 49 -16.55 -1.59 12.97
C ALA A 49 -16.73 -3.09 13.23
N ARG A 50 -16.06 -3.94 12.43
CA ARG A 50 -16.09 -5.40 12.57
C ARG A 50 -15.01 -5.94 13.51
N GLY A 51 -14.18 -5.08 14.09
CA GLY A 51 -13.07 -5.50 14.95
C GLY A 51 -11.92 -6.14 14.18
N ILE A 52 -11.82 -5.88 12.86
CA ILE A 52 -10.75 -6.38 12.03
C ILE A 52 -9.69 -5.29 11.93
N ASP A 53 -8.46 -5.64 12.29
CA ASP A 53 -7.34 -4.71 12.34
C ASP A 53 -6.19 -5.25 11.50
N PRO A 54 -6.10 -4.87 10.21
CA PRO A 54 -4.97 -5.28 9.41
C PRO A 54 -3.70 -4.54 9.86
N LEU A 55 -2.72 -5.30 10.29
CA LEU A 55 -1.45 -4.76 10.78
C LEU A 55 -0.34 -5.04 9.78
N VAL A 56 0.53 -4.08 9.57
CA VAL A 56 1.72 -4.28 8.75
C VAL A 56 2.66 -5.24 9.47
N LYS A 57 2.97 -6.35 8.83
CA LYS A 57 3.93 -7.34 9.34
C LYS A 57 5.31 -7.13 8.74
N ALA A 58 5.37 -6.85 7.44
CA ALA A 58 6.62 -6.75 6.72
C ALA A 58 6.45 -5.88 5.49
N SER A 59 7.50 -5.16 5.13
CA SER A 59 7.57 -4.41 3.87
C SER A 59 8.96 -4.55 3.31
N SER A 60 9.04 -4.70 1.98
CA SER A 60 10.31 -4.66 1.26
C SER A 60 10.21 -3.59 0.17
N LEU A 61 11.30 -2.86 -0.01
CA LEU A 61 11.37 -1.77 -0.97
C LEU A 61 12.59 -1.98 -1.86
N GLU A 62 12.38 -1.83 -3.17
CA GLU A 62 13.46 -1.86 -4.15
C GLU A 62 13.36 -0.61 -5.01
N TRP A 63 14.45 0.16 -5.06
CA TRP A 63 14.51 1.39 -5.83
C TRP A 63 15.24 1.16 -7.16
N THR A 64 14.70 1.72 -8.22
CA THR A 64 15.32 1.71 -9.55
C THR A 64 15.59 3.11 -10.09
N SER A 65 14.87 4.10 -9.57
CA SER A 65 15.12 5.50 -9.88
C SER A 65 14.56 6.37 -8.75
N ALA A 66 14.84 7.65 -8.79
CA ALA A 66 14.41 8.60 -7.76
C ALA A 66 13.31 9.52 -8.28
N ALA A 67 12.27 9.71 -7.47
CA ALA A 67 11.34 10.81 -7.67
C ALA A 67 11.98 12.10 -7.16
N ARG A 68 11.62 13.23 -7.76
CA ARG A 68 12.24 14.52 -7.51
C ARG A 68 11.20 15.60 -7.27
N TRP A 69 11.62 16.69 -6.71
CA TRP A 69 10.81 17.89 -6.60
C TRP A 69 10.26 18.27 -7.97
N GLY A 70 8.97 18.54 -8.03
CA GLY A 70 8.29 18.89 -9.27
C GLY A 70 7.65 17.72 -10.00
N ASP A 71 7.98 16.50 -9.62
CA ASP A 71 7.34 15.30 -10.19
C ASP A 71 5.96 15.08 -9.57
N THR A 72 5.13 14.32 -10.28
CA THR A 72 3.92 13.72 -9.75
C THR A 72 4.15 12.22 -9.68
N VAL A 73 4.03 11.65 -8.48
CA VAL A 73 4.12 10.19 -8.31
C VAL A 73 2.75 9.56 -8.43
N THR A 74 2.72 8.38 -9.03
CA THR A 74 1.55 7.51 -9.07
C THR A 74 1.92 6.19 -8.43
N VAL A 75 1.03 5.68 -7.59
CA VAL A 75 1.20 4.38 -6.94
C VAL A 75 0.08 3.47 -7.43
N ASP A 76 0.47 2.39 -8.09
CA ASP A 76 -0.46 1.34 -8.50
C ASP A 76 -0.37 0.21 -7.47
N ALA A 77 -1.50 -0.22 -6.95
CA ALA A 77 -1.57 -1.26 -5.93
C ALA A 77 -2.33 -2.47 -6.47
N ILE A 78 -1.71 -3.63 -6.36
CA ILE A 78 -2.30 -4.89 -6.82
C ILE A 78 -2.07 -5.98 -5.77
N THR A 79 -3.09 -6.83 -5.58
CA THR A 79 -2.97 -7.98 -4.69
C THR A 79 -2.01 -8.99 -5.30
N GLU A 80 -1.01 -9.41 -4.54
CA GLU A 80 -0.03 -10.38 -4.98
C GLU A 80 -0.31 -11.77 -4.42
N GLU A 81 -0.68 -11.86 -3.15
CA GLU A 81 -0.93 -13.13 -2.49
C GLU A 81 -1.92 -12.95 -1.35
N VAL A 82 -2.83 -13.89 -1.18
CA VAL A 82 -3.78 -13.91 -0.06
C VAL A 82 -3.60 -15.20 0.71
N GLY A 83 -3.17 -15.10 1.96
CA GLY A 83 -3.08 -16.22 2.88
C GLY A 83 -4.32 -16.36 3.76
N ARG A 84 -4.26 -17.28 4.72
CA ARG A 84 -5.35 -17.48 5.67
C ARG A 84 -5.50 -16.29 6.62
N THR A 85 -4.37 -15.72 7.06
CA THR A 85 -4.33 -14.61 8.02
C THR A 85 -3.64 -13.37 7.43
N SER A 86 -3.20 -13.40 6.17
CA SER A 86 -2.38 -12.35 5.60
C SER A 86 -2.78 -12.01 4.18
N VAL A 87 -2.37 -10.84 3.73
CA VAL A 87 -2.43 -10.43 2.33
C VAL A 87 -1.17 -9.64 2.00
N THR A 88 -0.59 -9.94 0.84
CA THR A 88 0.56 -9.18 0.33
C THR A 88 0.12 -8.34 -0.84
N VAL A 89 0.40 -7.05 -0.76
CA VAL A 89 0.06 -6.07 -1.80
C VAL A 89 1.37 -5.56 -2.40
N ARG A 90 1.41 -5.53 -3.72
CA ARG A 90 2.53 -4.90 -4.45
C ARG A 90 2.13 -3.50 -4.86
N PHE A 91 2.92 -2.54 -4.42
CA PHE A 91 2.77 -1.15 -4.79
C PHE A 91 3.89 -0.78 -5.75
N THR A 92 3.55 -0.25 -6.90
CA THR A 92 4.52 0.25 -7.87
C THR A 92 4.46 1.77 -7.86
N VAL A 93 5.52 2.41 -7.39
CA VAL A 93 5.65 3.86 -7.35
C VAL A 93 6.36 4.29 -8.63
N ARG A 94 5.72 5.16 -9.39
CA ARG A 94 6.26 5.60 -10.68
C ARG A 94 6.05 7.09 -10.92
N VAL A 95 6.88 7.65 -11.77
CA VAL A 95 6.74 8.99 -12.34
C VAL A 95 6.51 8.80 -13.83
N GLY A 96 5.31 9.13 -14.32
CA GLY A 96 4.92 8.74 -15.66
C GLY A 96 4.99 7.23 -15.79
N GLU A 97 5.71 6.73 -16.77
CA GLU A 97 5.91 5.29 -16.97
C GLU A 97 7.19 4.76 -16.30
N GLN A 98 8.00 5.65 -15.73
CA GLN A 98 9.24 5.22 -15.10
C GLN A 98 9.00 4.76 -13.67
N VAL A 99 9.29 3.50 -13.40
CA VAL A 99 9.21 2.92 -12.07
C VAL A 99 10.34 3.48 -11.21
N CYS A 100 9.99 4.00 -10.05
CA CYS A 100 10.94 4.49 -9.06
C CYS A 100 11.21 3.46 -7.97
N CYS A 101 10.15 2.83 -7.47
CA CYS A 101 10.25 1.90 -6.35
C CYS A 101 9.14 0.88 -6.43
N VAL A 102 9.45 -0.37 -6.10
CA VAL A 102 8.44 -1.41 -5.90
C VAL A 102 8.44 -1.75 -4.42
N VAL A 103 7.27 -1.66 -3.80
CA VAL A 103 7.09 -1.94 -2.38
C VAL A 103 6.12 -3.11 -2.24
N ARG A 104 6.55 -4.14 -1.52
CA ARG A 104 5.68 -5.26 -1.17
C ARG A 104 5.41 -5.20 0.32
N THR A 105 4.14 -5.09 0.70
CA THR A 105 3.73 -5.03 2.09
C THR A 105 2.80 -6.18 2.41
N THR A 106 3.10 -6.89 3.49
CA THR A 106 2.26 -7.96 4.01
C THR A 106 1.51 -7.43 5.22
N TYR A 107 0.18 -7.51 5.14
CA TYR A 107 -0.72 -7.19 6.25
C TYR A 107 -1.20 -8.49 6.87
N VAL A 108 -1.29 -8.51 8.18
CA VAL A 108 -1.85 -9.63 8.94
C VAL A 108 -3.18 -9.20 9.53
N CYS A 109 -4.19 -10.04 9.36
CA CYS A 109 -5.47 -9.85 10.03
C CYS A 109 -5.30 -10.06 11.52
N ALA A 110 -5.66 -9.07 12.30
CA ALA A 110 -5.66 -9.16 13.75
C ALA A 110 -7.04 -8.82 14.31
N SER A 111 -7.38 -9.44 15.42
CA SER A 111 -8.56 -9.12 16.18
C SER A 111 -8.17 -9.13 17.65
N GLY A 112 -8.37 -8.00 18.34
CA GLY A 112 -7.92 -7.85 19.71
C GLY A 112 -6.42 -8.02 19.91
N GLY A 113 -5.62 -7.64 18.91
CA GLY A 113 -4.15 -7.75 18.95
C GLY A 113 -3.60 -9.13 18.66
N VAL A 114 -4.43 -10.09 18.28
CA VAL A 114 -4.04 -11.48 18.00
C VAL A 114 -4.34 -11.80 16.54
N ALA A 115 -3.41 -12.46 15.87
CA ALA A 115 -3.61 -12.89 14.47
C ALA A 115 -4.84 -13.80 14.38
N ALA A 116 -5.67 -13.56 13.37
CA ALA A 116 -6.91 -14.29 13.16
C ALA A 116 -7.12 -14.50 11.65
N PRO A 117 -7.85 -15.56 11.26
CA PRO A 117 -8.19 -15.75 9.85
C PRO A 117 -9.06 -14.61 9.34
N TRP A 118 -8.87 -14.25 8.07
CA TRP A 118 -9.83 -13.36 7.42
C TRP A 118 -11.22 -13.98 7.47
N PRO A 119 -12.28 -13.21 7.80
CA PRO A 119 -13.64 -13.68 7.56
C PRO A 119 -13.81 -14.05 6.08
N ASP A 120 -14.64 -15.06 5.79
CA ASP A 120 -14.78 -15.60 4.44
C ASP A 120 -15.14 -14.55 3.40
N ASP A 121 -16.03 -13.63 3.74
CA ASP A 121 -16.43 -12.55 2.84
C ASP A 121 -15.29 -11.56 2.57
N VAL A 122 -14.47 -11.26 3.58
CA VAL A 122 -13.31 -10.40 3.43
C VAL A 122 -12.28 -11.08 2.53
N ARG A 123 -11.99 -12.34 2.80
CA ARG A 123 -11.02 -13.09 2.00
C ARG A 123 -11.43 -13.18 0.52
N ALA A 124 -12.70 -13.40 0.27
CA ALA A 124 -13.23 -13.44 -1.08
C ALA A 124 -13.00 -12.12 -1.83
N ARG A 125 -13.21 -10.99 -1.16
CA ARG A 125 -12.97 -9.67 -1.75
C ARG A 125 -11.49 -9.44 -2.02
N LEU A 126 -10.61 -9.84 -1.11
CA LEU A 126 -9.16 -9.70 -1.30
C LEU A 126 -8.66 -10.49 -2.49
N THR A 127 -9.25 -11.66 -2.76
CA THR A 127 -8.85 -12.52 -3.87
C THR A 127 -9.41 -12.09 -5.22
N GLU A 128 -10.39 -11.21 -5.26
CA GLU A 128 -10.96 -10.69 -6.52
C GLU A 128 -9.98 -9.75 -7.25
N GLY A 129 -8.90 -9.44 -6.62
CA GLY A 129 -7.96 -8.49 -7.14
C GLY A 129 -7.10 -8.97 -8.24
#